data_f0dd24bb5493958de24ef5b4e8f9e44b
#
_entry.id   f0dd24bb5493958de24ef5b4e8f9e44b
#
_cell.length_a   1.000
_cell.length_b   1.000
_cell.length_c   1.000
_cell.angle_alpha   90.00
_cell.angle_beta   90.00
_cell.angle_gamma   90.00
#
_symmetry.space_group_name_H-M   'P 1'
#
loop_
_entity.id
_entity.type
_entity.pdbx_description
1 polymer ?
#
loop_
_entity_poly.entity_id
_entity_poly.type
_entity_poly.pdbx_seq_one_letter_code
_entity_poly.pdbx_strand_id
1 'polypeptide(L)'
;PEKVIWLSQTTLSVDETMETVTRLRQSVPSLQNPPSDDICYATQNRQVAIKTVGAASDLVIVVGSANSSNTVRLVEVALQAGAKAAYRVDFATEIEDSWFDGVSTVGVSSGASVPEVLVDEVLENLAHRGFGDVRTVTTAEEDVQFSLPKELRKDLKSAGQDTSNKSKR
;
A
#
# COMPACT_ATOMS: atom_id res chain seq x y z
N PRO A 1 12.84 -31.42 10.03
CA PRO A 1 12.05 -31.56 8.81
C PRO A 1 12.94 -31.33 7.59
N GLU A 2 12.78 -32.15 6.54
CA GLU A 2 13.63 -32.05 5.34
C GLU A 2 13.35 -30.82 4.48
N LYS A 3 12.14 -30.26 4.59
CA LYS A 3 11.74 -29.04 3.89
C LYS A 3 10.93 -28.13 4.81
N VAL A 4 11.36 -26.89 4.92
CA VAL A 4 10.67 -25.84 5.67
C VAL A 4 10.50 -24.65 4.74
N ILE A 5 9.27 -24.13 4.60
CA ILE A 5 8.95 -22.93 3.82
C ILE A 5 8.33 -21.94 4.78
N TRP A 6 8.74 -20.68 4.69
CA TRP A 6 8.08 -19.60 5.42
C TRP A 6 6.88 -19.06 4.63
N LEU A 7 5.86 -18.64 5.32
CA LEU A 7 4.69 -17.94 4.77
C LEU A 7 4.42 -16.71 5.63
N SER A 8 3.85 -15.68 5.05
CA SER A 8 3.50 -14.46 5.77
C SER A 8 2.10 -13.94 5.39
N GLN A 9 1.59 -13.03 6.18
CA GLN A 9 0.36 -12.31 5.84
C GLN A 9 0.66 -11.30 4.73
N THR A 10 -0.24 -11.17 3.77
CA THR A 10 -0.10 -10.34 2.55
C THR A 10 0.04 -8.83 2.80
N THR A 11 -0.22 -8.35 4.01
CA THR A 11 -0.23 -6.94 4.41
C THR A 11 0.85 -6.56 5.42
N LEU A 12 1.80 -7.45 5.71
CA LEU A 12 2.92 -7.16 6.61
C LEU A 12 3.91 -6.16 6.00
N SER A 13 4.74 -5.57 6.85
CA SER A 13 5.92 -4.83 6.41
C SER A 13 6.88 -5.75 5.68
N VAL A 14 7.29 -5.36 4.48
CA VAL A 14 8.28 -6.11 3.69
C VAL A 14 9.59 -6.21 4.46
N ASP A 15 10.08 -5.11 5.02
CA ASP A 15 11.37 -5.05 5.71
C ASP A 15 11.39 -5.93 6.96
N GLU A 16 10.37 -5.83 7.83
CA GLU A 16 10.25 -6.63 9.05
C GLU A 16 10.11 -8.13 8.74
N THR A 17 9.36 -8.45 7.68
CA THR A 17 9.22 -9.84 7.22
C THR A 17 10.58 -10.38 6.79
N MET A 18 11.34 -9.64 5.97
CA MET A 18 12.64 -10.07 5.47
C MET A 18 13.70 -10.13 6.56
N GLU A 19 13.66 -9.23 7.55
CA GLU A 19 14.52 -9.31 8.74
C GLU A 19 14.23 -10.60 9.52
N THR A 20 12.95 -10.89 9.76
CA THR A 20 12.53 -12.12 10.45
C THR A 20 12.97 -13.37 9.69
N VAL A 21 12.77 -13.42 8.38
CA VAL A 21 13.21 -14.52 7.51
C VAL A 21 14.72 -14.69 7.58
N THR A 22 15.47 -13.60 7.59
CA THR A 22 16.94 -13.62 7.70
C THR A 22 17.40 -14.25 9.03
N ARG A 23 16.76 -13.87 10.13
CA ARG A 23 17.03 -14.47 11.47
C ARG A 23 16.66 -15.95 11.51
N LEU A 24 15.51 -16.33 10.93
CA LEU A 24 15.08 -17.71 10.85
C LEU A 24 16.08 -18.59 10.06
N ARG A 25 16.66 -18.09 8.99
CA ARG A 25 17.68 -18.81 8.21
C ARG A 25 18.95 -19.12 8.99
N GLN A 26 19.31 -18.30 9.96
CA GLN A 26 20.45 -18.59 10.84
C GLN A 26 20.20 -19.85 11.69
N SER A 27 18.95 -20.07 12.10
CA SER A 27 18.55 -21.23 12.92
C SER A 27 18.09 -22.43 12.08
N VAL A 28 17.59 -22.18 10.87
CA VAL A 28 17.07 -23.19 9.94
C VAL A 28 17.66 -22.96 8.54
N PRO A 29 18.90 -23.44 8.28
CA PRO A 29 19.58 -23.21 6.99
C PRO A 29 18.83 -23.76 5.77
N SER A 30 17.94 -24.76 5.97
CA SER A 30 17.10 -25.36 4.92
C SER A 30 15.81 -24.57 4.62
N LEU A 31 15.61 -23.40 5.24
CA LEU A 31 14.44 -22.56 5.05
C LEU A 31 14.36 -22.05 3.59
N GLN A 32 13.28 -22.40 2.93
CA GLN A 32 13.02 -22.05 1.54
C GLN A 32 12.05 -20.85 1.44
N ASN A 33 12.17 -20.12 0.34
CA ASN A 33 11.18 -19.10 0.00
C ASN A 33 9.90 -19.73 -0.55
N PRO A 34 8.73 -19.11 -0.36
CA PRO A 34 7.54 -19.47 -1.10
C PRO A 34 7.76 -19.30 -2.62
N PRO A 35 6.96 -19.96 -3.47
CA PRO A 35 7.07 -19.89 -4.93
C PRO A 35 6.84 -18.49 -5.50
N SER A 36 6.12 -17.65 -4.77
CA SER A 36 5.86 -16.23 -5.06
C SER A 36 6.06 -15.43 -3.79
N ASP A 37 6.27 -14.11 -3.94
CA ASP A 37 6.28 -13.22 -2.78
C ASP A 37 4.93 -13.29 -2.07
N ASP A 38 4.94 -13.63 -0.78
CA ASP A 38 3.72 -13.75 0.02
C ASP A 38 3.03 -12.40 0.26
N ILE A 39 3.79 -11.30 0.22
CA ILE A 39 3.25 -9.96 0.37
C ILE A 39 2.67 -9.50 -0.97
N CYS A 40 1.40 -9.07 -0.96
CA CYS A 40 0.71 -8.61 -2.17
C CYS A 40 1.50 -7.46 -2.84
N TYR A 41 1.68 -7.53 -4.17
CA TYR A 41 2.40 -6.49 -4.95
C TYR A 41 1.84 -5.08 -4.71
N ALA A 42 0.51 -4.94 -4.59
CA ALA A 42 -0.11 -3.66 -4.30
C ALA A 42 0.27 -3.13 -2.90
N THR A 43 0.49 -4.01 -1.93
CA THR A 43 1.02 -3.67 -0.61
C THR A 43 2.49 -3.27 -0.70
N GLN A 44 3.29 -4.01 -1.46
CA GLN A 44 4.71 -3.71 -1.65
C GLN A 44 4.90 -2.35 -2.32
N ASN A 45 4.20 -2.09 -3.43
CA ASN A 45 4.28 -0.82 -4.16
C ASN A 45 3.90 0.37 -3.28
N ARG A 46 2.84 0.23 -2.47
CA ARG A 46 2.43 1.28 -1.53
C ARG A 46 3.46 1.51 -0.42
N GLN A 47 4.08 0.46 0.09
CA GLN A 47 5.15 0.61 1.08
C GLN A 47 6.38 1.30 0.49
N VAL A 48 6.74 1.02 -0.76
CA VAL A 48 7.83 1.73 -1.46
C VAL A 48 7.47 3.21 -1.65
N ALA A 49 6.25 3.49 -2.12
CA ALA A 49 5.80 4.87 -2.31
C ALA A 49 5.75 5.65 -0.99
N ILE A 50 5.18 5.08 0.07
CA ILE A 50 5.06 5.76 1.36
C ILE A 50 6.41 6.02 2.02
N LYS A 51 7.43 5.19 1.79
CA LYS A 51 8.80 5.47 2.25
C LYS A 51 9.36 6.74 1.61
N THR A 52 9.16 6.90 0.29
CA THR A 52 9.59 8.11 -0.42
C THR A 52 8.84 9.34 0.06
N VAL A 53 7.52 9.23 0.22
CA VAL A 53 6.65 10.30 0.71
C VAL A 53 6.99 10.67 2.15
N GLY A 54 7.14 9.68 3.04
CA GLY A 54 7.45 9.87 4.46
C GLY A 54 8.78 10.57 4.68
N ALA A 55 9.82 10.18 3.92
CA ALA A 55 11.13 10.81 4.00
C ALA A 55 11.14 12.29 3.56
N ALA A 56 10.17 12.70 2.74
CA ALA A 56 10.05 14.05 2.19
C ALA A 56 8.99 14.91 2.89
N SER A 57 8.29 14.40 3.91
CA SER A 57 7.15 15.06 4.53
C SER A 57 7.33 15.25 6.02
N ASP A 58 6.83 16.36 6.54
CA ASP A 58 6.75 16.60 7.98
C ASP A 58 5.59 15.79 8.59
N LEU A 59 4.45 15.77 7.90
CA LEU A 59 3.22 15.07 8.27
C LEU A 59 2.80 14.12 7.14
N VAL A 60 2.36 12.91 7.48
CA VAL A 60 1.75 12.00 6.51
C VAL A 60 0.32 11.65 6.93
N ILE A 61 -0.61 11.76 5.99
CA ILE A 61 -2.00 11.35 6.17
C ILE A 61 -2.25 10.10 5.31
N VAL A 62 -2.70 9.03 5.93
CA VAL A 62 -3.04 7.77 5.26
C VAL A 62 -4.55 7.57 5.29
N VAL A 63 -5.18 7.64 4.13
CA VAL A 63 -6.62 7.46 3.99
C VAL A 63 -6.97 5.99 4.03
N GLY A 64 -7.94 5.60 4.87
CA GLY A 64 -8.48 4.25 4.95
C GLY A 64 -8.78 3.77 6.35
N SER A 65 -9.54 2.68 6.46
CA SER A 65 -10.13 2.19 7.69
C SER A 65 -9.12 1.69 8.72
N ALA A 66 -9.41 1.90 10.01
CA ALA A 66 -8.69 1.32 11.13
C ALA A 66 -8.67 -0.22 11.12
N ASN A 67 -9.67 -0.83 10.49
CA ASN A 67 -9.76 -2.28 10.34
C ASN A 67 -8.89 -2.82 9.19
N SER A 68 -8.30 -1.95 8.38
CA SER A 68 -7.41 -2.33 7.29
C SER A 68 -5.97 -2.45 7.79
N SER A 69 -5.47 -3.67 7.93
CA SER A 69 -4.07 -3.94 8.32
C SER A 69 -3.08 -3.24 7.38
N ASN A 70 -3.40 -3.15 6.08
CA ASN A 70 -2.56 -2.45 5.12
C ASN A 70 -2.50 -0.94 5.43
N THR A 71 -3.63 -0.30 5.73
CA THR A 71 -3.68 1.13 6.06
C THR A 71 -2.90 1.44 7.33
N VAL A 72 -3.11 0.66 8.39
CA VAL A 72 -2.37 0.81 9.66
C VAL A 72 -0.87 0.65 9.43
N ARG A 73 -0.46 -0.36 8.65
CA ARG A 73 0.95 -0.59 8.32
C ARG A 73 1.59 0.58 7.57
N LEU A 74 0.87 1.25 6.66
CA LEU A 74 1.39 2.40 5.94
C LEU A 74 1.71 3.58 6.88
N VAL A 75 0.93 3.80 7.94
CA VAL A 75 1.25 4.82 8.97
C VAL A 75 2.58 4.51 9.65
N GLU A 76 2.77 3.26 10.07
CA GLU A 76 4.01 2.82 10.71
C GLU A 76 5.22 2.97 9.78
N VAL A 77 5.09 2.57 8.51
CA VAL A 77 6.15 2.70 7.51
C VAL A 77 6.48 4.17 7.23
N ALA A 78 5.49 5.07 7.21
CA ALA A 78 5.73 6.51 7.05
C ALA A 78 6.58 7.09 8.19
N LEU A 79 6.28 6.72 9.43
CA LEU A 79 7.06 7.13 10.61
C LEU A 79 8.48 6.56 10.58
N GLN A 80 8.64 5.29 10.23
CA GLN A 80 9.94 4.64 10.09
C GLN A 80 10.79 5.28 8.97
N ALA A 81 10.13 5.81 7.93
CA ALA A 81 10.80 6.50 6.82
C ALA A 81 11.25 7.93 7.15
N GLY A 82 10.83 8.49 8.29
CA GLY A 82 11.30 9.78 8.76
C GLY A 82 10.24 10.89 8.82
N ALA A 83 8.96 10.60 8.55
CA ALA A 83 7.88 11.54 8.82
C ALA A 83 7.84 11.86 10.32
N LYS A 84 7.70 13.16 10.68
CA LYS A 84 7.65 13.59 12.09
C LYS A 84 6.35 13.14 12.76
N ALA A 85 5.25 13.10 11.97
CA ALA A 85 3.95 12.60 12.39
C ALA A 85 3.27 11.86 11.22
N ALA A 86 2.47 10.86 11.55
CA ALA A 86 1.63 10.18 10.55
C ALA A 86 0.30 9.77 11.19
N TYR A 87 -0.79 10.06 10.52
CA TYR A 87 -2.14 9.78 11.00
C TYR A 87 -2.95 9.04 9.95
N ARG A 88 -3.84 8.20 10.41
CA ARG A 88 -4.85 7.52 9.61
C ARG A 88 -6.19 8.26 9.73
N VAL A 89 -6.88 8.43 8.62
CA VAL A 89 -8.24 8.96 8.57
C VAL A 89 -9.14 8.09 7.70
N ASP A 90 -10.38 7.88 8.12
CA ASP A 90 -11.41 7.32 7.25
C ASP A 90 -11.97 8.40 6.31
N PHE A 91 -12.13 9.63 6.82
CA PHE A 91 -12.72 10.77 6.11
C PHE A 91 -11.92 12.06 6.35
N ALA A 92 -12.02 13.00 5.41
CA ALA A 92 -11.36 14.30 5.52
C ALA A 92 -11.79 15.11 6.77
N THR A 93 -12.98 14.84 7.32
CA THR A 93 -13.50 15.48 8.52
C THR A 93 -12.79 15.08 9.82
N GLU A 94 -12.01 14.01 9.78
CA GLU A 94 -11.21 13.55 10.93
C GLU A 94 -9.87 14.29 11.05
N ILE A 95 -9.52 15.12 10.07
CA ILE A 95 -8.27 15.88 10.07
C ILE A 95 -8.35 17.03 11.06
N GLU A 96 -7.45 17.02 12.03
CA GLU A 96 -7.37 18.02 13.09
C GLU A 96 -6.40 19.16 12.74
N ASP A 97 -6.77 20.40 13.04
CA ASP A 97 -5.93 21.57 12.78
C ASP A 97 -4.62 21.54 13.57
N SER A 98 -4.62 20.94 14.74
CA SER A 98 -3.45 20.76 15.60
C SER A 98 -2.32 19.96 14.96
N TRP A 99 -2.62 19.13 13.95
CA TRP A 99 -1.59 18.33 13.27
C TRP A 99 -0.66 19.15 12.39
N PHE A 100 -1.07 20.37 12.03
CA PHE A 100 -0.34 21.23 11.08
C PHE A 100 0.61 22.22 11.73
N ASP A 101 0.76 22.21 13.05
CA ASP A 101 1.66 23.11 13.76
C ASP A 101 3.13 22.87 13.36
N GLY A 102 3.72 23.85 12.68
CA GLY A 102 5.10 23.76 12.17
C GLY A 102 5.30 22.81 10.99
N VAL A 103 4.22 22.41 10.33
CA VAL A 103 4.23 21.54 9.13
C VAL A 103 4.38 22.38 7.87
N SER A 104 5.34 22.06 7.04
CA SER A 104 5.57 22.70 5.74
C SER A 104 5.20 21.76 4.57
N THR A 105 5.32 20.46 4.77
CA THR A 105 5.07 19.46 3.73
C THR A 105 4.19 18.34 4.28
N VAL A 106 3.07 18.09 3.58
CA VAL A 106 2.14 17.01 3.90
C VAL A 106 2.20 15.94 2.81
N GLY A 107 2.46 14.71 3.22
CA GLY A 107 2.36 13.53 2.37
C GLY A 107 0.97 12.90 2.48
N VAL A 108 0.42 12.42 1.37
CA VAL A 108 -0.85 11.69 1.35
C VAL A 108 -0.66 10.33 0.70
N SER A 109 -1.22 9.31 1.31
CA SER A 109 -1.31 7.96 0.75
C SER A 109 -2.64 7.32 1.14
N SER A 110 -2.95 6.17 0.57
CA SER A 110 -4.18 5.45 0.86
C SER A 110 -3.97 3.94 0.94
N GLY A 111 -4.85 3.28 1.67
CA GLY A 111 -4.95 1.81 1.64
C GLY A 111 -5.36 1.31 0.24
N ALA A 112 -5.00 0.05 -0.07
CA ALA A 112 -5.18 -0.53 -1.40
C ALA A 112 -6.63 -0.58 -1.90
N SER A 113 -7.60 -0.62 -1.01
CA SER A 113 -9.04 -0.72 -1.34
C SER A 113 -9.82 0.57 -1.06
N VAL A 114 -9.14 1.68 -0.83
CA VAL A 114 -9.79 2.98 -0.55
C VAL A 114 -10.34 3.56 -1.86
N PRO A 115 -11.60 4.00 -1.90
CA PRO A 115 -12.15 4.73 -3.03
C PRO A 115 -11.39 6.05 -3.26
N GLU A 116 -11.10 6.35 -4.54
CA GLU A 116 -10.36 7.55 -4.92
C GLU A 116 -11.03 8.84 -4.43
N VAL A 117 -12.36 8.89 -4.43
CA VAL A 117 -13.13 10.03 -3.95
C VAL A 117 -12.78 10.46 -2.52
N LEU A 118 -12.45 9.51 -1.63
CA LEU A 118 -12.04 9.84 -0.26
C LEU A 118 -10.65 10.47 -0.20
N VAL A 119 -9.78 10.09 -1.13
CA VAL A 119 -8.45 10.72 -1.28
C VAL A 119 -8.61 12.14 -1.80
N ASP A 120 -9.48 12.35 -2.79
CA ASP A 120 -9.78 13.66 -3.36
C ASP A 120 -10.35 14.61 -2.30
N GLU A 121 -11.28 14.14 -1.46
CA GLU A 121 -11.82 14.92 -0.34
C GLU A 121 -10.74 15.35 0.66
N VAL A 122 -9.76 14.47 0.93
CA VAL A 122 -8.60 14.81 1.79
C VAL A 122 -7.72 15.84 1.10
N LEU A 123 -7.44 15.72 -0.19
CA LEU A 123 -6.64 16.69 -0.94
C LEU A 123 -7.34 18.06 -1.01
N GLU A 124 -8.66 18.10 -1.20
CA GLU A 124 -9.44 19.33 -1.13
C GLU A 124 -9.34 19.98 0.26
N ASN A 125 -9.51 19.20 1.32
CA ASN A 125 -9.39 19.68 2.69
C ASN A 125 -8.01 20.30 2.96
N LEU A 126 -6.95 19.64 2.48
CA LEU A 126 -5.57 20.13 2.59
C LEU A 126 -5.34 21.41 1.77
N ALA A 127 -5.92 21.50 0.58
CA ALA A 127 -5.84 22.72 -0.24
C ALA A 127 -6.44 23.93 0.47
N HIS A 128 -7.58 23.77 1.15
CA HIS A 128 -8.20 24.83 1.98
C HIS A 128 -7.32 25.25 3.17
N ARG A 129 -6.41 24.41 3.63
CA ARG A 129 -5.43 24.70 4.68
C ARG A 129 -4.11 25.27 4.15
N GLY A 130 -4.00 25.51 2.83
CA GLY A 130 -2.81 26.08 2.19
C GLY A 130 -1.84 25.05 1.58
N PHE A 131 -2.17 23.75 1.61
CA PHE A 131 -1.38 22.68 1.01
C PHE A 131 -1.95 22.27 -0.37
N GLY A 132 -2.11 23.25 -1.28
CA GLY A 132 -2.72 23.04 -2.60
C GLY A 132 -1.72 22.70 -3.73
N ASP A 133 -0.40 22.80 -3.51
CA ASP A 133 0.61 22.42 -4.50
C ASP A 133 0.84 20.90 -4.44
N VAL A 134 0.05 20.14 -5.21
CA VAL A 134 0.07 18.68 -5.20
C VAL A 134 1.09 18.14 -6.20
N ARG A 135 1.97 17.24 -5.72
CA ARG A 135 2.92 16.49 -6.55
C ARG A 135 2.69 15.00 -6.41
N THR A 136 2.50 14.33 -7.53
CA THR A 136 2.36 12.88 -7.54
C THR A 136 3.73 12.19 -7.50
N VAL A 137 3.91 11.26 -6.56
CA VAL A 137 5.10 10.41 -6.47
C VAL A 137 4.78 9.05 -7.07
N THR A 138 5.35 8.75 -8.23
CA THR A 138 5.21 7.46 -8.91
C THR A 138 6.48 6.64 -8.67
N THR A 139 6.36 5.49 -8.01
CA THR A 139 7.50 4.62 -7.67
C THR A 139 7.47 3.29 -8.40
N ALA A 140 6.34 2.92 -8.98
CA ALA A 140 6.19 1.70 -9.77
C ALA A 140 5.15 1.91 -10.86
N GLU A 141 5.38 1.30 -12.03
CA GLU A 141 4.36 1.12 -13.06
C GLU A 141 3.71 -0.25 -12.85
N GLU A 142 2.40 -0.28 -12.64
CA GLU A 142 1.67 -1.53 -12.47
C GLU A 142 1.17 -2.02 -13.83
N ASP A 143 1.78 -3.09 -14.36
CA ASP A 143 1.36 -3.76 -15.60
C ASP A 143 0.81 -5.16 -15.30
N VAL A 144 0.07 -5.29 -14.21
CA VAL A 144 -0.54 -6.56 -13.80
C VAL A 144 -1.90 -6.73 -14.46
N GLN A 145 -2.00 -7.71 -15.37
CA GLN A 145 -3.26 -8.08 -15.99
C GLN A 145 -3.84 -9.32 -15.33
N PHE A 146 -5.01 -9.18 -14.73
CA PHE A 146 -5.78 -10.31 -14.21
C PHE A 146 -6.53 -10.99 -15.33
N SER A 147 -6.24 -12.29 -15.54
CA SER A 147 -6.99 -13.09 -16.50
C SER A 147 -8.14 -13.82 -15.81
N LEU A 148 -9.26 -13.97 -16.52
CA LEU A 148 -10.39 -14.79 -16.03
C LEU A 148 -9.94 -16.23 -15.73
N PRO A 149 -10.54 -16.90 -14.73
CA PRO A 149 -10.32 -18.32 -14.46
C PRO A 149 -10.50 -19.18 -15.73
N LYS A 150 -9.73 -20.26 -15.83
CA LYS A 150 -9.72 -21.10 -17.04
C LYS A 150 -11.11 -21.65 -17.41
N GLU A 151 -11.88 -22.05 -16.40
CA GLU A 151 -13.24 -22.56 -16.57
C GLU A 151 -14.15 -21.48 -17.14
N LEU A 152 -14.19 -20.31 -16.53
CA LEU A 152 -15.02 -19.19 -16.98
C LEU A 152 -14.65 -18.74 -18.40
N ARG A 153 -13.33 -18.76 -18.75
CA ARG A 153 -12.89 -18.47 -20.12
C ARG A 153 -13.40 -19.47 -21.14
N LYS A 154 -13.49 -20.77 -20.76
CA LYS A 154 -14.05 -21.80 -21.63
C LYS A 154 -15.55 -21.58 -21.85
N ASP A 155 -16.28 -21.31 -20.77
CA ASP A 155 -17.73 -21.10 -20.84
C ASP A 155 -18.08 -19.85 -21.65
N LEU A 156 -17.38 -18.76 -21.46
CA LEU A 156 -17.57 -17.52 -22.24
C LEU A 156 -17.26 -17.74 -23.73
N LYS A 157 -16.17 -18.46 -24.06
CA LYS A 157 -15.85 -18.81 -25.46
C LYS A 157 -16.92 -19.68 -26.09
N SER A 158 -17.46 -20.67 -25.36
CA SER A 158 -18.54 -21.52 -25.87
C SER A 158 -19.84 -20.75 -26.04
N ALA A 159 -20.04 -19.67 -25.28
CA ALA A 159 -21.17 -18.74 -25.42
C ALA A 159 -20.94 -17.64 -26.47
N GLY A 160 -19.83 -17.68 -27.23
CA GLY A 160 -19.52 -16.70 -28.28
C GLY A 160 -19.12 -15.31 -27.75
N GLN A 161 -18.76 -15.20 -26.48
CA GLN A 161 -18.35 -13.94 -25.87
C GLN A 161 -16.83 -13.74 -25.95
N ASP A 162 -16.40 -12.48 -26.20
CA ASP A 162 -14.98 -12.12 -26.21
C ASP A 162 -14.41 -12.20 -24.79
N THR A 163 -13.36 -13.01 -24.63
CA THR A 163 -12.65 -13.19 -23.37
C THR A 163 -11.37 -12.35 -23.29
N SER A 164 -11.10 -11.48 -24.27
CA SER A 164 -9.99 -10.56 -24.23
C SER A 164 -10.29 -9.42 -23.25
N ASN A 165 -9.64 -9.45 -22.09
CA ASN A 165 -9.76 -8.38 -21.10
C ASN A 165 -8.99 -7.15 -21.57
N LYS A 166 -9.62 -6.27 -22.35
CA LYS A 166 -9.11 -4.92 -22.66
C LYS A 166 -9.55 -3.94 -21.58
N SER A 167 -9.17 -4.17 -20.35
CA SER A 167 -9.20 -3.14 -19.33
C SER A 167 -7.87 -2.39 -19.35
N LYS A 168 -7.75 -1.40 -20.24
CA LYS A 168 -6.84 -0.27 -20.01
C LYS A 168 -7.55 0.64 -19.01
N ARG A 169 -7.08 0.75 -17.82
CA ARG A 169 -7.28 1.89 -16.92
C ARG A 169 -5.97 2.64 -16.80
#